data_9c35b98b4ed76a545109804baf8e0f2c
#
_entry.id   9c35b98b4ed76a545109804baf8e0f2c
#
_cell.length_a   1.000
_cell.length_b   1.000
_cell.length_c   1.000
_cell.angle_alpha   90.00
_cell.angle_beta   90.00
_cell.angle_gamma   90.00
#
_symmetry.space_group_name_H-M   'P 1'
#
loop_
_entity.id
_entity.type
_entity.pdbx_description
1 polymer ?
#
loop_
_entity_poly.entity_id
_entity_poly.type
_entity_poly.pdbx_seq_one_letter_code
_entity_poly.pdbx_strand_id
1 'polypeptide(L)'
;MAIYVGNLSFQATEEDVREVFGEYGSVKRISLPMDRETGKKRGFAFVDLDTEAEEDAAIEKLDGAEWLGRVLKVNKAKPKDPR
;
A
#
# COMPACT_ATOMS: atom_id res chain seq x y z
N MET A 1 10.14 -2.81 7.27
CA MET A 1 9.62 -3.57 6.14
C MET A 1 8.41 -2.87 5.58
N ALA A 2 8.12 -3.12 4.32
CA ALA A 2 7.03 -2.41 3.66
C ALA A 2 5.96 -3.38 3.17
N ILE A 3 4.77 -2.85 2.98
CA ILE A 3 3.67 -3.59 2.38
C ILE A 3 3.51 -3.10 0.95
N TYR A 4 3.41 -4.03 0.02
CA TYR A 4 3.10 -3.71 -1.37
C TYR A 4 1.58 -3.73 -1.54
N VAL A 5 1.05 -2.65 -2.10
CA VAL A 5 -0.38 -2.55 -2.38
C VAL A 5 -0.55 -2.33 -3.88
N GLY A 6 -1.11 -3.31 -4.55
CA GLY A 6 -1.32 -3.25 -5.99
C GLY A 6 -2.77 -3.09 -6.36
N ASN A 7 -3.00 -2.86 -7.63
CA ASN A 7 -4.33 -2.67 -8.20
C ASN A 7 -5.09 -1.51 -7.55
N LEU A 8 -4.35 -0.48 -7.18
CA LEU A 8 -4.94 0.71 -6.59
C LEU A 8 -5.70 1.52 -7.64
N SER A 9 -6.78 2.14 -7.20
CA SER A 9 -7.47 3.10 -8.04
C SER A 9 -6.54 4.29 -8.31
N PHE A 10 -6.58 4.79 -9.54
CA PHE A 10 -5.79 5.98 -9.87
C PHE A 10 -6.27 7.21 -9.13
N GLN A 11 -7.44 7.14 -8.52
CA GLN A 11 -7.97 8.24 -7.72
C GLN A 11 -7.51 8.18 -6.27
N ALA A 12 -6.88 7.08 -5.85
CA ALA A 12 -6.42 6.94 -4.48
C ALA A 12 -5.29 7.92 -4.19
N THR A 13 -5.38 8.61 -3.07
CA THR A 13 -4.34 9.54 -2.64
C THR A 13 -3.55 8.94 -1.50
N GLU A 14 -2.42 9.58 -1.16
CA GLU A 14 -1.63 9.15 -0.02
C GLU A 14 -2.47 9.20 1.26
N GLU A 15 -3.30 10.22 1.39
CA GLU A 15 -4.19 10.34 2.54
C GLU A 15 -5.17 9.18 2.62
N ASP A 16 -5.74 8.80 1.48
CA ASP A 16 -6.68 7.69 1.45
C ASP A 16 -6.01 6.40 1.90
N VAL A 17 -4.82 6.15 1.41
CA VAL A 17 -4.06 4.94 1.78
C VAL A 17 -3.71 4.98 3.26
N ARG A 18 -3.28 6.13 3.75
CA ARG A 18 -2.94 6.28 5.16
C ARG A 18 -4.15 5.99 6.05
N GLU A 19 -5.31 6.46 5.65
CA GLU A 19 -6.52 6.25 6.43
C GLU A 19 -6.89 4.77 6.51
N VAL A 20 -6.81 4.07 5.38
CA VAL A 20 -7.13 2.65 5.35
C VAL A 20 -6.16 1.84 6.21
N PHE A 21 -4.88 2.08 6.05
CA PHE A 21 -3.88 1.31 6.78
C PHE A 21 -3.77 1.74 8.24
N GLY A 22 -4.16 2.98 8.53
CA GLY A 22 -4.15 3.49 9.90
C GLY A 22 -5.10 2.75 10.83
N GLU A 23 -6.06 2.02 10.27
CA GLU A 23 -6.96 1.21 11.08
C GLU A 23 -6.28 -0.04 11.64
N TYR A 24 -5.16 -0.43 11.07
CA TYR A 24 -4.45 -1.65 11.44
C TYR A 24 -3.14 -1.39 12.16
N GLY A 25 -2.70 -0.15 12.18
CA GLY A 25 -1.47 0.19 12.86
C GLY A 25 -1.04 1.60 12.55
N SER A 26 0.09 1.99 13.12
CA SER A 26 0.63 3.33 12.88
C SER A 26 1.39 3.36 11.56
N VAL A 27 0.95 4.21 10.65
CA VAL A 27 1.60 4.34 9.36
C VAL A 27 2.84 5.22 9.51
N LYS A 28 4.00 4.63 9.22
CA LYS A 28 5.27 5.36 9.29
C LYS A 28 5.59 6.07 7.99
N ARG A 29 5.31 5.41 6.87
CA ARG A 29 5.68 5.96 5.58
C ARG A 29 4.75 5.38 4.51
N ILE A 30 4.44 6.23 3.54
CA ILE A 30 3.69 5.80 2.36
C ILE A 30 4.45 6.30 1.15
N SER A 31 4.63 5.43 0.17
CA SER A 31 5.21 5.79 -1.10
C SER A 31 4.18 5.52 -2.18
N LEU A 32 3.84 6.55 -2.93
CA LEU A 32 2.82 6.44 -3.97
C LEU A 32 3.45 6.91 -5.30
N PRO A 33 4.14 5.99 -5.99
CA PRO A 33 4.86 6.37 -7.20
C PRO A 33 3.96 6.93 -8.29
N MET A 34 4.47 7.89 -9.02
CA MET A 34 3.76 8.48 -10.14
C MET A 34 4.62 8.41 -11.38
N ASP A 35 3.96 8.30 -12.53
CA ASP A 35 4.66 8.32 -13.80
C ASP A 35 5.08 9.75 -14.09
N ARG A 36 6.37 9.97 -14.28
CA ARG A 36 6.90 11.31 -14.52
C ARG A 36 6.47 11.89 -15.85
N GLU A 37 6.25 11.04 -16.82
CA GLU A 37 5.89 11.51 -18.15
C GLU A 37 4.44 11.95 -18.25
N THR A 38 3.55 11.20 -17.63
CA THR A 38 2.11 11.49 -17.70
C THR A 38 1.56 12.14 -16.46
N GLY A 39 2.30 12.09 -15.35
CA GLY A 39 1.83 12.59 -14.07
C GLY A 39 0.79 11.71 -13.42
N LYS A 40 0.52 10.55 -13.97
CA LYS A 40 -0.48 9.65 -13.42
C LYS A 40 0.14 8.69 -12.42
N LYS A 41 -0.68 8.29 -11.45
CA LYS A 41 -0.25 7.31 -10.47
C LYS A 41 -0.12 5.95 -11.13
N ARG A 42 0.80 5.14 -10.62
CA ARG A 42 1.08 3.84 -11.22
C ARG A 42 0.15 2.72 -10.76
N GLY A 43 -0.78 3.01 -9.86
CA GLY A 43 -1.73 2.00 -9.40
C GLY A 43 -1.18 1.06 -8.36
N PHE A 44 -0.07 1.42 -7.73
CA PHE A 44 0.46 0.66 -6.62
C PHE A 44 1.14 1.61 -5.63
N ALA A 45 1.32 1.10 -4.41
CA ALA A 45 1.93 1.90 -3.36
C ALA A 45 2.70 0.98 -2.42
N PHE A 46 3.59 1.58 -1.64
CA PHE A 46 4.30 0.89 -0.56
C PHE A 46 3.96 1.59 0.74
N VAL A 47 3.63 0.81 1.76
CA VAL A 47 3.24 1.33 3.05
C VAL A 47 4.09 0.69 4.13
N ASP A 48 4.68 1.51 5.00
CA ASP A 48 5.40 1.03 6.17
C ASP A 48 4.56 1.26 7.41
N LEU A 49 4.33 0.22 8.18
CA LEU A 49 3.69 0.34 9.47
C LEU A 49 4.74 0.22 10.57
N ASP A 50 4.33 0.51 11.79
CA ASP A 50 5.28 0.60 12.90
C ASP A 50 5.87 -0.76 13.27
N THR A 51 5.09 -1.83 13.19
CA THR A 51 5.55 -3.16 13.55
C THR A 51 5.18 -4.15 12.46
N GLU A 52 5.91 -5.27 12.44
CA GLU A 52 5.61 -6.35 11.50
C GLU A 52 4.24 -6.97 11.78
N ALA A 53 3.87 -7.06 13.05
CA ALA A 53 2.57 -7.61 13.41
C ALA A 53 1.43 -6.77 12.81
N GLU A 54 1.59 -5.46 12.82
CA GLU A 54 0.60 -4.58 12.21
C GLU A 54 0.56 -4.76 10.70
N GLU A 55 1.72 -4.96 10.09
CA GLU A 55 1.77 -5.20 8.66
C GLU A 55 1.06 -6.50 8.29
N ASP A 56 1.29 -7.54 9.06
CA ASP A 56 0.63 -8.83 8.82
C ASP A 56 -0.88 -8.71 8.96
N ALA A 57 -1.35 -8.01 9.97
CA ALA A 57 -2.77 -7.81 10.18
C ALA A 57 -3.40 -7.04 9.01
N ALA A 58 -2.72 -6.00 8.54
CA ALA A 58 -3.22 -5.22 7.42
C ALA A 58 -3.28 -6.06 6.15
N ILE A 59 -2.25 -6.84 5.89
CA ILE A 59 -2.23 -7.70 4.73
C ILE A 59 -3.39 -8.70 4.78
N GLU A 60 -3.56 -9.34 5.92
CA GLU A 60 -4.63 -10.34 6.07
C GLU A 60 -6.01 -9.76 5.81
N LYS A 61 -6.23 -8.54 6.25
CA LYS A 61 -7.55 -7.93 6.11
C LYS A 61 -7.75 -7.24 4.77
N LEU A 62 -6.70 -6.70 4.18
CA LEU A 62 -6.82 -5.89 2.98
C LEU A 62 -6.54 -6.64 1.69
N ASP A 63 -5.82 -7.75 1.76
CA ASP A 63 -5.56 -8.53 0.55
C ASP A 63 -6.87 -9.12 0.04
N GLY A 64 -7.22 -8.76 -1.18
CA GLY A 64 -8.48 -9.19 -1.77
C GLY A 64 -9.67 -8.34 -1.40
N ALA A 65 -9.47 -7.28 -0.60
CA ALA A 65 -10.57 -6.40 -0.21
C ALA A 65 -10.90 -5.43 -1.33
N GLU A 66 -12.18 -5.14 -1.47
CA GLU A 66 -12.61 -4.16 -2.45
C GLU A 66 -12.51 -2.76 -1.85
N TRP A 67 -11.84 -1.87 -2.59
CA TRP A 67 -11.63 -0.50 -2.12
C TRP A 67 -11.62 0.43 -3.32
N LEU A 68 -12.42 1.47 -3.25
CA LEU A 68 -12.57 2.44 -4.34
C LEU A 68 -12.88 1.76 -5.67
N GLY A 69 -13.70 0.70 -5.61
CA GLY A 69 -14.16 0.00 -6.79
C GLY A 69 -13.17 -1.00 -7.37
N ARG A 70 -12.09 -1.29 -6.67
CA ARG A 70 -11.09 -2.23 -7.15
C ARG A 70 -10.68 -3.18 -6.04
N VAL A 71 -10.38 -4.41 -6.43
CA VAL A 71 -9.91 -5.41 -5.49
C VAL A 71 -8.41 -5.24 -5.30
N LEU A 72 -8.02 -4.98 -4.06
CA LEU A 72 -6.62 -4.71 -3.75
C LEU A 72 -5.80 -6.00 -3.73
N LYS A 73 -4.54 -5.87 -4.12
CA LYS A 73 -3.55 -6.94 -3.96
C LYS A 73 -2.52 -6.45 -2.95
N VAL A 74 -2.54 -7.06 -1.79
CA VAL A 74 -1.70 -6.61 -0.69
C VAL A 74 -0.77 -7.73 -0.27
N ASN A 75 0.52 -7.46 -0.29
CA ASN A 75 1.54 -8.44 0.05
C ASN A 75 2.70 -7.74 0.75
N LYS A 76 3.52 -8.51 1.43
CA LYS A 76 4.76 -7.95 1.96
C LYS A 76 5.69 -7.60 0.82
N ALA A 77 6.16 -6.37 0.80
CA ALA A 77 7.17 -5.96 -0.16
C ALA A 77 8.51 -6.42 0.36
N LYS A 78 9.09 -7.39 -0.29
CA LYS A 78 10.41 -7.86 0.11
C LYS A 78 11.46 -6.87 -0.38
N PRO A 79 12.40 -6.51 0.46
CA PRO A 79 13.49 -5.67 -0.01
C PRO A 79 14.20 -6.40 -1.13
N LYS A 80 14.57 -5.63 -2.13
CA LYS A 80 15.26 -6.22 -3.25
C LYS A 80 16.60 -6.77 -2.77
N ASP A 81 16.79 -8.04 -2.98
CA ASP A 81 18.02 -8.68 -2.58
C ASP A 81 19.15 -8.26 -3.53
N PRO A 82 20.20 -7.65 -3.02
CA PRO A 82 21.27 -7.14 -3.89
C PRO A 82 22.17 -8.21 -4.49
N ARG A 83 21.96 -9.44 -4.15
CA ARG A 83 22.81 -10.49 -4.72
C ARG A 83 22.54 -10.78 -6.15
#